data_e421fcc63b7effb79b47f9a6d48d47f1
#
_entry.id   e421fcc63b7effb79b47f9a6d48d47f1
#
_cell.length_a   1.000
_cell.length_b   1.000
_cell.length_c   1.000
_cell.angle_alpha   90.00
_cell.angle_beta   90.00
_cell.angle_gamma   90.00
#
_symmetry.space_group_name_H-M   'P 1'
#
loop_
_entity.id
_entity.type
_entity.pdbx_description
1 polymer ?
#
loop_
_entity_poly.entity_id
_entity_poly.type
_entity_poly.pdbx_seq_one_letter_code
_entity_poly.pdbx_strand_id
1 'polypeptide(L)'
;MIKYYDMSAITKRVIDATKVSLDDIMNQNNYIYDTEEFEHRFKRFTDVKYCVGVSSGTAALHLALKAIGIQKGDLVATVSHTFRATVAAIKYVNAKPIYVDIEPHSYCMDPLLLKKT
;
A
#
# COMPACT_ATOMS: atom_id res chain seq x y z
N MET A 1 -0.33 -16.47 -28.01
CA MET A 1 -0.67 -15.10 -27.50
C MET A 1 0.07 -14.89 -26.19
N ILE A 2 0.91 -13.90 -26.10
CA ILE A 2 1.59 -13.51 -24.84
C ILE A 2 0.55 -12.78 -23.99
N LYS A 3 0.24 -13.30 -22.79
CA LYS A 3 -0.68 -12.63 -21.87
C LYS A 3 0.01 -11.39 -21.32
N TYR A 4 -0.67 -10.26 -21.32
CA TYR A 4 -0.20 -9.01 -20.71
C TYR A 4 0.15 -9.18 -19.23
N TYR A 5 -0.57 -10.07 -18.57
CA TYR A 5 -0.40 -10.39 -17.15
C TYR A 5 -0.58 -11.91 -16.95
N ASP A 6 0.48 -12.62 -16.63
CA ASP A 6 0.44 -14.03 -16.34
C ASP A 6 1.04 -14.35 -14.96
N MET A 7 0.15 -14.64 -14.02
CA MET A 7 0.49 -15.01 -12.63
C MET A 7 0.44 -16.53 -12.39
N SER A 8 0.26 -17.34 -13.43
CA SER A 8 -0.02 -18.77 -13.26
C SER A 8 1.03 -19.53 -12.42
N ALA A 9 2.32 -19.23 -12.62
CA ALA A 9 3.40 -19.88 -11.89
C ALA A 9 3.42 -19.48 -10.39
N ILE A 10 3.16 -18.23 -10.10
CA ILE A 10 3.06 -17.71 -8.73
C ILE A 10 1.79 -18.25 -8.07
N THR A 11 0.67 -18.20 -8.78
CA THR A 11 -0.64 -18.64 -8.30
C THR A 11 -0.60 -20.10 -7.85
N LYS A 12 0.06 -21.00 -8.57
CA LYS A 12 0.14 -22.42 -8.18
C LYS A 12 0.85 -22.61 -6.84
N ARG A 13 2.01 -21.95 -6.64
CA ARG A 13 2.75 -22.00 -5.37
C ARG A 13 1.95 -21.42 -4.20
N VAL A 14 1.24 -20.31 -4.44
CA VAL A 14 0.41 -19.66 -3.43
C VAL A 14 -0.79 -20.53 -3.06
N ILE A 15 -1.47 -21.15 -4.05
CA ILE A 15 -2.62 -22.03 -3.80
C ILE A 15 -2.22 -23.18 -2.89
N ASP A 16 -1.10 -23.87 -3.19
CA ASP A 16 -0.67 -25.02 -2.41
C ASP A 16 -0.32 -24.65 -0.96
N ALA A 17 0.35 -23.51 -0.75
CA ALA A 17 0.64 -23.00 0.59
C ALA A 17 -0.62 -22.51 1.34
N THR A 18 -1.55 -21.85 0.63
CA THR A 18 -2.78 -21.30 1.21
C THR A 18 -3.76 -22.40 1.64
N LYS A 19 -3.81 -23.53 0.94
CA LYS A 19 -4.66 -24.66 1.33
C LYS A 19 -4.33 -25.18 2.72
N VAL A 20 -3.05 -25.36 3.02
CA VAL A 20 -2.61 -25.82 4.35
C VAL A 20 -3.02 -24.82 5.43
N SER A 21 -2.81 -23.53 5.19
CA SER A 21 -3.18 -22.49 6.15
C SER A 21 -4.70 -22.36 6.34
N LEU A 22 -5.49 -22.56 5.27
CA LEU A 22 -6.96 -22.55 5.37
C LEU A 22 -7.49 -23.74 6.17
N ASP A 23 -6.94 -24.92 5.95
CA ASP A 23 -7.31 -26.12 6.70
C ASP A 23 -6.99 -25.94 8.20
N ASP A 24 -5.84 -25.36 8.55
CA ASP A 24 -5.47 -25.06 9.92
C ASP A 24 -6.43 -24.05 10.58
N ILE A 25 -6.80 -22.97 9.89
CA ILE A 25 -7.75 -21.97 10.37
C ILE A 25 -9.12 -22.60 10.60
N MET A 26 -9.60 -23.42 9.66
CA MET A 26 -10.91 -24.06 9.74
C MET A 26 -10.95 -25.11 10.86
N ASN A 27 -9.90 -25.88 11.04
CA ASN A 27 -9.82 -26.90 12.08
C ASN A 27 -9.73 -26.30 13.49
N GLN A 28 -9.13 -25.11 13.63
CA GLN A 28 -9.02 -24.42 14.91
C GLN A 28 -10.22 -23.53 15.25
N ASN A 29 -11.24 -23.46 14.36
CA ASN A 29 -12.37 -22.53 14.50
C ASN A 29 -11.95 -21.07 14.73
N ASN A 30 -10.75 -20.69 14.30
CA ASN A 30 -10.20 -19.35 14.47
C ASN A 30 -10.55 -18.47 13.26
N TYR A 31 -11.78 -18.00 13.22
CA TYR A 31 -12.29 -17.15 12.14
C TYR A 31 -12.00 -15.66 12.34
N ILE A 32 -11.41 -15.28 13.48
CA ILE A 32 -10.95 -13.91 13.72
C ILE A 32 -9.54 -13.80 13.20
N TYR A 33 -9.34 -12.88 12.27
CA TYR A 33 -8.04 -12.68 11.62
C TYR A 33 -7.04 -12.10 12.64
N ASP A 34 -6.10 -12.93 13.05
CA ASP A 34 -4.96 -12.48 13.87
C ASP A 34 -3.84 -12.03 12.93
N THR A 35 -3.58 -10.73 12.91
CA THR A 35 -2.50 -10.13 12.10
C THR A 35 -1.18 -10.01 12.85
N GLU A 36 -1.15 -10.31 14.15
CA GLU A 36 0.01 -10.04 14.99
C GLU A 36 1.27 -10.78 14.52
N GLU A 37 1.15 -12.06 14.16
CA GLU A 37 2.30 -12.81 13.69
C GLU A 37 2.84 -12.27 12.36
N PHE A 38 1.95 -11.88 11.44
CA PHE A 38 2.34 -11.24 10.18
C PHE A 38 3.05 -9.92 10.45
N GLU A 39 2.50 -9.07 11.28
CA GLU A 39 3.06 -7.78 11.66
C GLU A 39 4.45 -7.94 12.29
N HIS A 40 4.62 -8.94 13.17
CA HIS A 40 5.91 -9.28 13.76
C HIS A 40 6.96 -9.74 12.74
N ARG A 41 6.58 -10.60 11.81
CA ARG A 41 7.48 -11.08 10.75
C ARG A 41 7.85 -9.97 9.78
N PHE A 42 6.86 -9.19 9.35
CA PHE A 42 7.07 -8.10 8.40
C PHE A 42 7.91 -6.97 9.02
N LYS A 43 7.65 -6.61 10.27
CA LYS A 43 8.45 -5.66 11.05
C LYS A 43 9.94 -6.07 11.08
N ARG A 44 10.24 -7.36 11.33
CA ARG A 44 11.63 -7.86 11.32
C ARG A 44 12.25 -7.84 9.93
N PHE A 45 11.46 -8.20 8.91
CA PHE A 45 11.92 -8.22 7.52
C PHE A 45 12.28 -6.82 7.00
N THR A 46 11.53 -5.80 7.39
CA THR A 46 11.72 -4.40 6.94
C THR A 46 12.57 -3.57 7.90
N ASP A 47 12.98 -4.15 9.04
CA ASP A 47 13.76 -3.47 10.10
C ASP A 47 13.09 -2.18 10.61
N VAL A 48 11.78 -2.20 10.78
CA VAL A 48 11.01 -1.07 11.30
C VAL A 48 10.57 -1.31 12.74
N LYS A 49 10.34 -0.24 13.48
CA LYS A 49 9.94 -0.32 14.90
C LYS A 49 8.50 -0.80 15.08
N TYR A 50 7.61 -0.41 14.17
CA TYR A 50 6.18 -0.72 14.24
C TYR A 50 5.68 -1.17 12.87
N CYS A 51 4.71 -2.07 12.89
CA CYS A 51 3.98 -2.52 11.71
C CYS A 51 2.52 -2.69 12.09
N VAL A 52 1.62 -2.27 11.24
CA VAL A 52 0.17 -2.40 11.44
C VAL A 52 -0.45 -2.92 10.15
N GLY A 53 -1.14 -4.05 10.25
CA GLY A 53 -1.89 -4.63 9.15
C GLY A 53 -3.13 -3.80 8.83
N VAL A 54 -3.41 -3.62 7.54
CA VAL A 54 -4.58 -2.88 7.05
C VAL A 54 -5.18 -3.61 5.85
N SER A 55 -6.44 -3.31 5.54
CA SER A 55 -7.21 -4.03 4.52
C SER A 55 -6.72 -3.84 3.07
N SER A 56 -5.96 -2.80 2.78
CA SER A 56 -5.45 -2.50 1.44
C SER A 56 -4.37 -1.42 1.45
N GLY A 57 -3.59 -1.32 0.36
CA GLY A 57 -2.66 -0.20 0.16
C GLY A 57 -3.34 1.17 0.14
N THR A 58 -4.57 1.26 -0.36
CA THR A 58 -5.36 2.50 -0.29
C THR A 58 -5.66 2.89 1.16
N ALA A 59 -6.05 1.92 1.99
CA ALA A 59 -6.26 2.13 3.41
C ALA A 59 -4.96 2.53 4.12
N ALA A 60 -3.84 1.92 3.77
CA ALA A 60 -2.52 2.26 4.31
C ALA A 60 -2.16 3.73 4.03
N LEU A 61 -2.30 4.18 2.79
CA LEU A 61 -2.04 5.58 2.42
C LEU A 61 -2.96 6.55 3.16
N HIS A 62 -4.26 6.24 3.22
CA HIS A 62 -5.23 7.07 3.93
C HIS A 62 -4.91 7.19 5.42
N LEU A 63 -4.65 6.06 6.09
CA LEU A 63 -4.33 6.04 7.51
C LEU A 63 -2.98 6.71 7.81
N ALA A 64 -1.98 6.55 6.95
CA ALA A 64 -0.69 7.23 7.08
C ALA A 64 -0.86 8.75 7.04
N LEU A 65 -1.62 9.28 6.08
CA LEU A 65 -1.90 10.72 6.00
C LEU A 65 -2.61 11.22 7.25
N LYS A 66 -3.59 10.46 7.78
CA LYS A 66 -4.26 10.81 9.04
C LYS A 66 -3.30 10.78 10.23
N ALA A 67 -2.44 9.77 10.31
CA ALA A 67 -1.51 9.60 11.43
C ALA A 67 -0.48 10.72 11.53
N ILE A 68 -0.05 11.29 10.39
CA ILE A 68 0.84 12.48 10.38
C ILE A 68 0.10 13.81 10.51
N GLY A 69 -1.22 13.77 10.71
CA GLY A 69 -2.02 14.96 11.03
C GLY A 69 -2.52 15.75 9.82
N ILE A 70 -2.50 15.20 8.61
CA ILE A 70 -3.05 15.88 7.43
C ILE A 70 -4.56 16.11 7.60
N GLN A 71 -5.00 17.34 7.35
CA GLN A 71 -6.35 17.82 7.57
C GLN A 71 -6.97 18.43 6.31
N LYS A 72 -8.25 18.76 6.44
CA LYS A 72 -8.99 19.49 5.40
C LYS A 72 -8.31 20.79 5.03
N GLY A 73 -7.99 20.94 3.76
CA GLY A 73 -7.38 22.14 3.19
C GLY A 73 -5.86 22.08 3.06
N ASP A 74 -5.21 21.15 3.72
CA ASP A 74 -3.77 20.93 3.54
C ASP A 74 -3.42 20.58 2.11
N LEU A 75 -2.20 20.90 1.70
CA LEU A 75 -1.66 20.62 0.38
C LEU A 75 -0.72 19.42 0.47
N VAL A 76 -0.94 18.43 -0.38
CA VAL A 76 -0.13 17.21 -0.44
C VAL A 76 0.43 17.05 -1.85
N ALA A 77 1.75 17.15 -1.99
CA ALA A 77 2.40 16.97 -3.28
C ALA A 77 2.36 15.50 -3.72
N THR A 78 2.02 15.29 -4.98
CA THR A 78 2.00 13.97 -5.61
C THR A 78 2.30 14.10 -7.11
N VAL A 79 2.45 12.97 -7.79
CA VAL A 79 2.61 12.94 -9.25
C VAL A 79 1.30 12.53 -9.92
N SER A 80 1.08 12.91 -11.17
CA SER A 80 -0.04 12.42 -11.97
C SER A 80 0.21 10.99 -12.48
N HIS A 81 1.48 10.64 -12.69
CA HIS A 81 1.90 9.30 -13.11
C HIS A 81 1.93 8.34 -11.92
N THR A 82 0.75 8.00 -11.40
CA THR A 82 0.61 7.12 -10.24
C THR A 82 -0.71 6.34 -10.30
N PHE A 83 -0.83 5.33 -9.45
CA PHE A 83 -2.08 4.62 -9.28
C PHE A 83 -3.13 5.54 -8.60
N ARG A 84 -4.37 5.45 -9.07
CA ARG A 84 -5.48 6.30 -8.59
C ARG A 84 -5.65 6.34 -7.06
N ALA A 85 -5.23 5.30 -6.35
CA ALA A 85 -5.33 5.24 -4.89
C ALA A 85 -4.52 6.33 -4.19
N THR A 86 -3.41 6.78 -4.77
CA THR A 86 -2.58 7.86 -4.22
C THR A 86 -3.37 9.15 -4.09
N VAL A 87 -4.02 9.56 -5.18
CA VAL A 87 -4.85 10.77 -5.18
C VAL A 87 -6.13 10.59 -4.36
N ALA A 88 -6.73 9.39 -4.39
CA ALA A 88 -7.90 9.07 -3.59
C ALA A 88 -7.63 9.20 -2.09
N ALA A 89 -6.49 8.67 -1.60
CA ALA A 89 -6.11 8.79 -0.20
C ALA A 89 -6.00 10.25 0.28
N ILE A 90 -5.41 11.12 -0.55
CA ILE A 90 -5.33 12.57 -0.27
C ILE A 90 -6.74 13.17 -0.19
N LYS A 91 -7.62 12.81 -1.10
CA LYS A 91 -9.01 13.29 -1.09
C LYS A 91 -9.81 12.78 0.12
N TYR A 92 -9.56 11.55 0.58
CA TYR A 92 -10.26 10.98 1.74
C TYR A 92 -9.96 11.72 3.05
N VAL A 93 -8.80 12.35 3.18
CA VAL A 93 -8.50 13.26 4.31
C VAL A 93 -8.95 14.71 4.04
N ASN A 94 -9.68 14.96 2.96
CA ASN A 94 -10.12 16.28 2.50
C ASN A 94 -8.96 17.27 2.23
N ALA A 95 -7.76 16.77 1.99
CA ALA A 95 -6.63 17.56 1.54
C ALA A 95 -6.69 17.81 0.02
N LYS A 96 -5.88 18.74 -0.47
CA LYS A 96 -5.78 19.09 -1.88
C LYS A 96 -4.49 18.53 -2.47
N PRO A 97 -4.54 17.68 -3.51
CA PRO A 97 -3.34 17.24 -4.21
C PRO A 97 -2.75 18.39 -5.02
N ILE A 98 -1.44 18.56 -4.92
CA ILE A 98 -0.65 19.39 -5.83
C ILE A 98 0.13 18.42 -6.72
N TYR A 99 0.01 18.59 -8.03
CA TYR A 99 0.69 17.73 -8.97
C TYR A 99 2.05 18.32 -9.33
N VAL A 100 3.08 17.52 -9.12
CA VAL A 100 4.46 17.78 -9.54
C VAL A 100 4.78 16.79 -10.65
N ASP A 101 5.50 17.23 -11.67
CA ASP A 101 5.87 16.34 -12.78
C ASP A 101 6.94 15.33 -12.37
N ILE A 102 7.09 14.28 -13.17
CA ILE A 102 8.08 13.21 -12.96
C ILE A 102 9.38 13.52 -13.68
N GLU A 103 10.46 13.03 -13.14
CA GLU A 103 11.76 12.97 -13.81
C GLU A 103 11.73 11.88 -14.90
N PRO A 104 12.11 12.17 -16.16
CA PRO A 104 11.89 11.27 -17.31
C PRO A 104 12.57 9.90 -17.25
N HIS A 105 13.66 9.77 -16.49
CA HIS A 105 14.43 8.52 -16.44
C HIS A 105 13.97 7.61 -15.30
N SER A 106 13.71 8.17 -14.12
CA SER A 106 13.33 7.40 -12.94
C SER A 106 11.82 7.23 -12.79
N TYR A 107 11.03 8.07 -13.46
CA TYR A 107 9.57 8.18 -13.29
C TYR A 107 9.14 8.53 -11.86
N CYS A 108 10.08 8.96 -11.01
CA CYS A 108 9.79 9.50 -9.69
C CYS A 108 9.46 10.99 -9.76
N MET A 109 8.87 11.54 -8.68
CA MET A 109 8.63 12.98 -8.56
C MET A 109 9.94 13.75 -8.75
N ASP A 110 9.93 14.80 -9.60
CA ASP A 110 11.10 15.65 -9.82
C ASP A 110 11.32 16.57 -8.61
N PRO A 111 12.43 16.41 -7.86
CA PRO A 111 12.70 17.23 -6.68
C PRO A 111 12.99 18.70 -7.01
N LEU A 112 13.43 19.00 -8.24
CA LEU A 112 13.66 20.38 -8.67
C LEU A 112 12.36 21.12 -8.96
N LEU A 113 11.39 20.41 -9.52
CA LEU A 113 10.05 20.94 -9.74
C LEU A 113 9.28 21.07 -8.43
N LEU A 114 9.40 20.09 -7.53
CA LEU A 114 8.79 20.17 -6.19
C LEU A 114 9.23 21.42 -5.42
N LYS A 115 10.50 21.84 -5.52
CA LYS A 115 10.99 23.05 -4.87
C LYS A 115 10.41 24.36 -5.42
N LYS A 116 9.82 24.32 -6.62
CA LYS A 116 9.23 25.48 -7.28
C LYS A 116 7.72 25.58 -7.05
N THR A 117 7.14 24.51 -6.50
CA THR A 117 5.71 24.39 -6.19
C THR A 117 5.39 24.94 -4.81
#